data_ca221109f4888adf6266c3b4cfd16805
#
_entry.id   ca221109f4888adf6266c3b4cfd16805
#
_cell.length_a   1.000
_cell.length_b   1.000
_cell.length_c   1.000
_cell.angle_alpha   90.00
_cell.angle_beta   90.00
_cell.angle_gamma   90.00
#
_symmetry.space_group_name_H-M   'P 1'
#
loop_
_entity.id
_entity.type
_entity.pdbx_description
1 polymer ?
#
loop_
_entity_poly.entity_id
_entity_poly.type
_entity_poly.pdbx_seq_one_letter_code
_entity_poly.pdbx_strand_id
1 'polypeptide(L)'
;MSEKQGQLYLCATPIGNLEDITIRVLRVLKEADLIAAEDTRNSIRLLNHFDIHTPMTSYHEYNKIEKAYELIRKMQEGKNVALITDAGTPGISDPGEDLVRLCYEAGITVTSLPGACACVTALTLSGLPTRRFCFEAFLPPDKKERREILEELQTETRTTIIYEAPHRLVRTLTELLETLGDRRITVCRELTKKHEVAFQTTLSEAVKWYTANDPKGECVIVMEGKSRAELAAVQQRVWEEMSVSEHVEQYMSQGMDRKDAMKQAAKDRGVSKREIYASLLETQE
;
A
#
# COMPACT_ATOMS: atom_id res chain seq x y z
N MET A 1 -31.70 30.74 5.65
CA MET A 1 -30.35 30.54 6.18
C MET A 1 -30.05 29.06 5.99
N SER A 2 -29.08 28.68 5.16
CA SER A 2 -28.70 27.27 5.06
C SER A 2 -28.20 26.85 6.43
N GLU A 3 -28.82 25.84 7.03
CA GLU A 3 -28.31 25.23 8.24
C GLU A 3 -26.84 24.85 8.00
N LYS A 4 -25.99 25.20 8.95
CA LYS A 4 -24.54 24.97 8.82
C LYS A 4 -24.32 23.46 8.89
N GLN A 5 -24.01 22.85 7.75
CA GLN A 5 -23.70 21.44 7.64
C GLN A 5 -22.48 21.09 8.51
N GLY A 6 -22.53 19.95 9.18
CA GLY A 6 -21.38 19.40 9.88
C GLY A 6 -20.35 18.82 8.92
N GLN A 7 -19.25 18.30 9.46
CA GLN A 7 -18.15 17.75 8.66
C GLN A 7 -17.57 16.47 9.27
N LEU A 8 -16.84 15.72 8.44
CA LEU A 8 -16.08 14.55 8.84
C LEU A 8 -14.63 14.94 9.15
N TYR A 9 -14.13 14.52 10.30
CA TYR A 9 -12.71 14.62 10.66
C TYR A 9 -12.10 13.22 10.73
N LEU A 10 -11.08 12.94 9.92
CA LEU A 10 -10.25 11.76 10.06
C LEU A 10 -9.16 12.05 11.10
N CYS A 11 -9.21 11.37 12.22
CA CYS A 11 -8.35 11.63 13.38
C CYS A 11 -7.36 10.49 13.56
N ALA A 12 -6.10 10.73 13.20
CA ALA A 12 -5.04 9.73 13.39
C ALA A 12 -4.82 9.42 14.87
N THR A 13 -4.89 8.13 15.23
CA THR A 13 -4.60 7.61 16.57
C THR A 13 -3.17 7.08 16.67
N PRO A 14 -2.59 6.93 17.86
CA PRO A 14 -1.27 6.36 18.04
C PRO A 14 -1.15 4.93 17.51
N ILE A 15 0.02 4.59 16.98
CA ILE A 15 0.35 3.23 16.49
C ILE A 15 1.16 2.42 17.51
N GLY A 16 1.31 2.92 18.72
CA GLY A 16 2.06 2.24 19.79
C GLY A 16 2.55 3.13 20.90
N ASN A 17 2.66 4.45 20.66
CA ASN A 17 3.07 5.44 21.65
C ASN A 17 2.03 6.54 21.77
N LEU A 18 1.45 6.72 22.95
CA LEU A 18 0.40 7.71 23.19
C LEU A 18 0.86 9.16 22.96
N GLU A 19 2.17 9.43 23.05
CA GLU A 19 2.73 10.76 22.81
C GLU A 19 2.69 11.16 21.32
N ASP A 20 2.45 10.21 20.41
CA ASP A 20 2.34 10.49 18.96
C ASP A 20 0.98 11.08 18.58
N ILE A 21 0.02 11.17 19.49
CA ILE A 21 -1.25 11.83 19.23
C ILE A 21 -1.05 13.34 19.15
N THR A 22 -1.62 13.99 18.14
CA THR A 22 -1.45 15.42 17.99
C THR A 22 -2.41 16.21 18.88
N ILE A 23 -1.98 17.39 19.33
CA ILE A 23 -2.82 18.33 20.09
C ILE A 23 -4.11 18.67 19.32
N ARG A 24 -4.03 18.76 17.99
CA ARG A 24 -5.19 19.04 17.14
C ARG A 24 -6.18 17.87 17.12
N VAL A 25 -5.72 16.63 17.10
CA VAL A 25 -6.57 15.45 17.22
C VAL A 25 -7.28 15.44 18.58
N LEU A 26 -6.57 15.63 19.67
CA LEU A 26 -7.15 15.68 21.02
C LEU A 26 -8.25 16.74 21.12
N ARG A 27 -8.02 17.93 20.58
CA ARG A 27 -9.01 19.01 20.58
C ARG A 27 -10.24 18.61 19.75
N VAL A 28 -10.06 18.10 18.53
CA VAL A 28 -11.18 17.73 17.65
C VAL A 28 -12.01 16.59 18.25
N LEU A 29 -11.37 15.59 18.87
CA LEU A 29 -12.07 14.50 19.55
C LEU A 29 -12.93 15.00 20.73
N LYS A 30 -12.50 16.06 21.43
CA LYS A 30 -13.29 16.68 22.52
C LYS A 30 -14.43 17.57 21.99
N GLU A 31 -14.27 18.21 20.84
CA GLU A 31 -15.20 19.17 20.25
C GLU A 31 -16.24 18.52 19.32
N ALA A 32 -15.97 17.31 18.82
CA ALA A 32 -16.90 16.59 17.93
C ALA A 32 -18.21 16.20 18.66
N ASP A 33 -19.28 16.13 17.89
CA ASP A 33 -20.59 15.68 18.41
C ASP A 33 -20.65 14.15 18.57
N LEU A 34 -19.86 13.44 17.77
CA LEU A 34 -19.82 11.98 17.75
C LEU A 34 -18.46 11.48 17.27
N ILE A 35 -17.96 10.43 17.91
CA ILE A 35 -16.80 9.67 17.45
C ILE A 35 -17.27 8.36 16.82
N ALA A 36 -16.89 8.11 15.56
CA ALA A 36 -17.03 6.82 14.91
C ALA A 36 -15.71 6.05 15.05
N ALA A 37 -15.74 4.85 15.62
CA ALA A 37 -14.55 4.06 15.95
C ALA A 37 -14.66 2.64 15.40
N GLU A 38 -13.55 2.08 14.94
CA GLU A 38 -13.49 0.72 14.41
C GLU A 38 -13.81 -0.33 15.49
N ASP A 39 -13.06 -0.35 16.58
CA ASP A 39 -13.39 -1.11 17.80
C ASP A 39 -13.57 -0.16 18.99
N THR A 40 -14.82 -0.01 19.42
CA THR A 40 -15.17 0.86 20.56
C THR A 40 -14.53 0.41 21.87
N ARG A 41 -14.22 -0.88 22.05
CA ARG A 41 -13.59 -1.44 23.25
C ARG A 41 -12.12 -1.03 23.36
N ASN A 42 -11.42 -0.92 22.24
CA ASN A 42 -10.05 -0.44 22.18
C ASN A 42 -10.02 1.09 22.31
N SER A 43 -10.87 1.76 21.55
CA SER A 43 -10.95 3.22 21.49
C SER A 43 -11.29 3.84 22.83
N ILE A 44 -12.17 3.22 23.64
CA ILE A 44 -12.53 3.77 24.97
C ILE A 44 -11.32 3.92 25.90
N ARG A 45 -10.32 3.05 25.78
CA ARG A 45 -9.09 3.15 26.60
C ARG A 45 -8.29 4.39 26.24
N LEU A 46 -8.16 4.66 24.93
CA LEU A 46 -7.49 5.87 24.41
C LEU A 46 -8.24 7.13 24.87
N LEU A 47 -9.55 7.17 24.67
CA LEU A 47 -10.38 8.33 25.02
C LEU A 47 -10.34 8.61 26.53
N ASN A 48 -10.44 7.59 27.37
CA ASN A 48 -10.33 7.73 28.81
C ASN A 48 -8.95 8.25 29.27
N HIS A 49 -7.87 7.80 28.60
CA HIS A 49 -6.52 8.28 28.92
C HIS A 49 -6.37 9.80 28.74
N PHE A 50 -7.05 10.36 27.72
CA PHE A 50 -7.00 11.79 27.39
C PHE A 50 -8.20 12.60 27.94
N ASP A 51 -9.00 12.00 28.81
CA ASP A 51 -10.19 12.63 29.39
C ASP A 51 -11.14 13.17 28.30
N ILE A 52 -11.50 12.30 27.35
CA ILE A 52 -12.42 12.58 26.24
C ILE A 52 -13.71 11.80 26.50
N HIS A 53 -14.83 12.52 26.62
CA HIS A 53 -16.15 11.95 26.95
C HIS A 53 -17.16 12.08 25.80
N THR A 54 -16.70 12.42 24.60
CA THR A 54 -17.53 12.52 23.39
C THR A 54 -18.23 11.20 23.14
N PRO A 55 -19.55 11.18 22.84
CA PRO A 55 -20.29 9.98 22.51
C PRO A 55 -19.61 9.21 21.37
N MET A 56 -19.63 7.86 21.46
CA MET A 56 -18.97 7.00 20.49
C MET A 56 -19.92 5.99 19.88
N THR A 57 -19.70 5.66 18.60
CA THR A 57 -20.42 4.61 17.88
C THR A 57 -19.44 3.74 17.10
N SER A 58 -19.81 2.49 16.80
CA SER A 58 -18.97 1.60 15.99
C SER A 58 -19.08 1.93 14.50
N TYR A 59 -17.96 1.85 13.78
CA TYR A 59 -17.87 1.93 12.32
C TYR A 59 -16.76 0.99 11.86
N HIS A 60 -17.10 -0.19 11.39
CA HIS A 60 -16.16 -1.26 11.03
C HIS A 60 -16.61 -1.97 9.73
N GLU A 61 -15.77 -2.83 9.17
CA GLU A 61 -15.97 -3.50 7.89
C GLU A 61 -17.36 -4.13 7.73
N TYR A 62 -17.89 -4.74 8.78
CA TYR A 62 -19.19 -5.46 8.71
C TYR A 62 -20.44 -4.56 8.78
N ASN A 63 -20.31 -3.28 9.18
CA ASN A 63 -21.43 -2.35 9.26
C ASN A 63 -21.23 -1.07 8.43
N LYS A 64 -20.10 -0.95 7.71
CA LYS A 64 -19.62 0.29 7.09
C LYS A 64 -20.67 0.98 6.19
N ILE A 65 -21.44 0.24 5.43
CA ILE A 65 -22.41 0.83 4.47
C ILE A 65 -23.61 1.45 5.19
N GLU A 66 -24.29 0.66 6.01
CA GLU A 66 -25.47 1.16 6.75
C GLU A 66 -25.09 2.30 7.70
N LYS A 67 -23.98 2.13 8.41
CA LYS A 67 -23.49 3.10 9.38
C LYS A 67 -23.02 4.39 8.71
N ALA A 68 -22.42 4.32 7.52
CA ALA A 68 -22.02 5.51 6.77
C ALA A 68 -23.24 6.40 6.47
N TYR A 69 -24.34 5.85 6.01
CA TYR A 69 -25.56 6.63 5.76
C TYR A 69 -26.15 7.25 7.03
N GLU A 70 -26.07 6.57 8.17
CA GLU A 70 -26.46 7.17 9.46
C GLU A 70 -25.57 8.37 9.82
N LEU A 71 -24.26 8.22 9.69
CA LEU A 71 -23.28 9.29 9.98
C LEU A 71 -23.46 10.48 9.04
N ILE A 72 -23.70 10.22 7.75
CA ILE A 72 -23.97 11.28 6.75
C ILE A 72 -25.21 12.08 7.13
N ARG A 73 -26.32 11.43 7.51
CA ARG A 73 -27.52 12.14 7.97
C ARG A 73 -27.24 13.05 9.15
N LYS A 74 -26.49 12.55 10.15
CA LYS A 74 -26.09 13.37 11.31
C LYS A 74 -25.25 14.58 10.88
N MET A 75 -24.36 14.44 9.92
CA MET A 75 -23.57 15.55 9.41
C MET A 75 -24.43 16.54 8.60
N GLN A 76 -25.40 16.07 7.85
CA GLN A 76 -26.37 16.95 7.18
C GLN A 76 -27.24 17.73 8.18
N GLU A 77 -27.49 17.17 9.37
CA GLU A 77 -28.14 17.85 10.50
C GLU A 77 -27.23 18.80 11.28
N GLY A 78 -26.01 19.05 10.79
CA GLY A 78 -25.06 19.99 11.38
C GLY A 78 -24.08 19.39 12.40
N LYS A 79 -24.09 18.07 12.61
CA LYS A 79 -23.19 17.38 13.56
C LYS A 79 -21.81 17.13 12.98
N ASN A 80 -20.77 17.44 13.76
CA ASN A 80 -19.40 17.10 13.44
C ASN A 80 -19.08 15.68 13.89
N VAL A 81 -18.54 14.86 12.99
CA VAL A 81 -18.17 13.47 13.27
C VAL A 81 -16.64 13.33 13.18
N ALA A 82 -16.04 12.75 14.21
CA ALA A 82 -14.64 12.34 14.19
C ALA A 82 -14.56 10.83 13.92
N LEU A 83 -13.83 10.43 12.88
CA LEU A 83 -13.52 9.03 12.59
C LEU A 83 -12.15 8.69 13.16
N ILE A 84 -12.07 7.60 13.92
CA ILE A 84 -10.83 7.00 14.40
C ILE A 84 -10.81 5.51 14.05
N THR A 85 -9.61 4.97 13.88
CA THR A 85 -9.34 3.53 13.70
C THR A 85 -8.61 3.00 14.94
N ASP A 86 -8.42 1.71 15.02
CA ASP A 86 -7.71 1.07 16.14
C ASP A 86 -6.27 1.60 16.29
N ALA A 87 -5.59 1.86 15.17
CA ALA A 87 -4.25 2.44 15.17
C ALA A 87 -3.94 3.19 13.87
N GLY A 88 -3.42 4.39 13.98
CA GLY A 88 -2.92 5.17 12.85
C GLY A 88 -3.96 6.07 12.19
N THR A 89 -3.74 6.37 10.92
CA THR A 89 -4.52 7.31 10.13
C THR A 89 -5.71 6.61 9.48
N PRO A 90 -6.96 7.05 9.76
CA PRO A 90 -8.15 6.47 9.14
C PRO A 90 -8.16 6.62 7.62
N GLY A 91 -8.69 5.60 6.91
CA GLY A 91 -8.70 5.53 5.45
C GLY A 91 -7.44 4.93 4.84
N ILE A 92 -6.54 4.38 5.68
CA ILE A 92 -5.34 3.66 5.24
C ILE A 92 -5.43 2.21 5.71
N SER A 93 -5.90 1.32 4.84
CA SER A 93 -6.14 -0.10 5.14
C SER A 93 -7.24 -0.36 6.18
N ASP A 94 -8.27 0.47 6.16
CA ASP A 94 -9.45 0.37 7.02
C ASP A 94 -10.71 0.90 6.29
N PRO A 95 -11.94 0.67 6.78
CA PRO A 95 -13.17 1.06 6.10
C PRO A 95 -13.42 2.57 6.01
N GLY A 96 -12.51 3.40 6.50
CA GLY A 96 -12.62 4.87 6.45
C GLY A 96 -12.70 5.41 5.03
N GLU A 97 -12.08 4.75 4.05
CA GLU A 97 -12.14 5.16 2.64
C GLU A 97 -13.58 5.20 2.09
N ASP A 98 -14.42 4.23 2.45
CA ASP A 98 -15.82 4.18 2.03
C ASP A 98 -16.61 5.36 2.59
N LEU A 99 -16.41 5.71 3.87
CA LEU A 99 -17.08 6.85 4.48
C LEU A 99 -16.65 8.17 3.82
N VAL A 100 -15.36 8.33 3.53
CA VAL A 100 -14.84 9.51 2.82
C VAL A 100 -15.48 9.65 1.45
N ARG A 101 -15.51 8.59 0.66
CA ARG A 101 -16.15 8.56 -0.67
C ARG A 101 -17.62 8.98 -0.59
N LEU A 102 -18.38 8.35 0.31
CA LEU A 102 -19.80 8.64 0.50
C LEU A 102 -20.05 10.07 1.02
N CYS A 103 -19.15 10.60 1.86
CA CYS A 103 -19.21 12.00 2.29
C CYS A 103 -19.07 12.98 1.11
N TYR A 104 -18.11 12.75 0.20
CA TYR A 104 -17.96 13.55 -1.00
C TYR A 104 -19.19 13.47 -1.91
N GLU A 105 -19.76 12.28 -2.11
CA GLU A 105 -21.00 12.07 -2.87
C GLU A 105 -22.19 12.86 -2.26
N ALA A 106 -22.22 12.98 -0.92
CA ALA A 106 -23.25 13.72 -0.18
C ALA A 106 -22.95 15.21 0.01
N GLY A 107 -21.84 15.74 -0.53
CA GLY A 107 -21.41 17.12 -0.36
C GLY A 107 -20.94 17.48 1.05
N ILE A 108 -20.57 16.49 1.88
CA ILE A 108 -20.03 16.71 3.23
C ILE A 108 -18.54 17.05 3.14
N THR A 109 -18.15 18.10 3.86
CA THR A 109 -16.72 18.45 3.97
C THR A 109 -15.96 17.42 4.78
N VAL A 110 -14.81 16.97 4.26
CA VAL A 110 -13.91 16.02 4.94
C VAL A 110 -12.58 16.71 5.22
N THR A 111 -12.05 16.52 6.42
CA THR A 111 -10.72 17.01 6.82
C THR A 111 -9.93 15.87 7.46
N SER A 112 -8.75 15.58 6.92
CA SER A 112 -7.82 14.64 7.54
C SER A 112 -6.81 15.39 8.43
N LEU A 113 -6.67 14.94 9.66
CA LEU A 113 -5.71 15.49 10.61
C LEU A 113 -4.41 14.67 10.53
N PRO A 114 -3.27 15.29 10.19
CA PRO A 114 -1.99 14.59 10.16
C PRO A 114 -1.66 13.94 11.51
N GLY A 115 -1.07 12.76 11.45
CA GLY A 115 -0.66 12.02 12.64
C GLY A 115 0.07 10.73 12.31
N ALA A 116 0.12 9.81 13.25
CA ALA A 116 0.83 8.54 13.11
C ALA A 116 0.31 7.71 11.93
N CYS A 117 1.24 7.17 11.15
CA CYS A 117 0.95 6.31 10.01
C CYS A 117 2.08 5.28 9.85
N ALA A 118 1.79 4.01 10.06
CA ALA A 118 2.81 2.97 10.10
C ALA A 118 3.57 2.81 8.79
N CYS A 119 2.89 2.91 7.62
CA CYS A 119 3.55 2.78 6.32
C CYS A 119 4.56 3.90 6.07
N VAL A 120 4.23 5.16 6.40
CA VAL A 120 5.15 6.29 6.23
C VAL A 120 6.30 6.21 7.24
N THR A 121 6.00 5.86 8.49
CA THR A 121 7.04 5.69 9.53
C THR A 121 8.03 4.59 9.14
N ALA A 122 7.55 3.43 8.69
CA ALA A 122 8.41 2.34 8.21
C ALA A 122 9.24 2.76 6.98
N LEU A 123 8.62 3.45 6.02
CA LEU A 123 9.32 3.93 4.83
C LEU A 123 10.50 4.85 5.18
N THR A 124 10.31 5.78 6.12
CA THR A 124 11.37 6.69 6.55
C THR A 124 12.52 5.99 7.30
N LEU A 125 12.23 4.89 7.99
CA LEU A 125 13.22 4.06 8.70
C LEU A 125 13.94 3.06 7.79
N SER A 126 13.38 2.76 6.62
CA SER A 126 13.84 1.67 5.77
C SER A 126 15.22 1.88 5.15
N GLY A 127 15.63 3.13 4.94
CA GLY A 127 16.83 3.46 4.16
C GLY A 127 16.70 3.18 2.66
N LEU A 128 15.51 2.81 2.16
CA LEU A 128 15.20 2.58 0.76
C LEU A 128 14.70 3.88 0.09
N PRO A 129 14.68 3.97 -1.26
CA PRO A 129 14.24 5.16 -1.97
C PRO A 129 12.79 5.55 -1.60
N THR A 130 12.59 6.80 -1.16
CA THR A 130 11.28 7.30 -0.69
C THR A 130 10.55 8.17 -1.71
N ARG A 131 11.21 8.57 -2.80
CA ARG A 131 10.63 9.50 -3.78
C ARG A 131 9.41 8.93 -4.51
N ARG A 132 9.44 7.61 -4.78
CA ARG A 132 8.36 6.88 -5.43
C ARG A 132 8.19 5.57 -4.70
N PHE A 133 7.01 5.34 -4.18
CA PHE A 133 6.64 4.11 -3.47
C PHE A 133 5.20 3.71 -3.80
N CYS A 134 4.86 2.48 -3.53
CA CYS A 134 3.50 1.95 -3.52
C CYS A 134 3.20 1.28 -2.18
N PHE A 135 1.93 1.27 -1.83
CA PHE A 135 1.42 0.67 -0.61
C PHE A 135 0.40 -0.41 -0.98
N GLU A 136 0.70 -1.65 -0.64
CA GLU A 136 -0.11 -2.84 -0.94
C GLU A 136 -0.98 -3.28 0.24
N ALA A 137 -0.94 -2.54 1.35
CA ALA A 137 -1.63 -2.93 2.58
C ALA A 137 -1.31 -4.37 3.01
N PHE A 138 -2.32 -5.15 3.44
CA PHE A 138 -2.19 -6.59 3.67
C PHE A 138 -2.44 -7.35 2.37
N LEU A 139 -1.52 -8.23 2.00
CA LEU A 139 -1.77 -9.11 0.85
C LEU A 139 -3.01 -9.98 1.12
N PRO A 140 -3.91 -10.12 0.13
CA PRO A 140 -5.18 -10.80 0.32
C PRO A 140 -5.00 -12.26 0.76
N PRO A 141 -5.96 -12.81 1.54
CA PRO A 141 -5.95 -14.23 1.93
C PRO A 141 -6.32 -15.15 0.77
N ASP A 142 -7.09 -14.69 -0.22
CA ASP A 142 -7.42 -15.45 -1.42
C ASP A 142 -6.17 -15.75 -2.23
N LYS A 143 -5.97 -17.01 -2.60
CA LYS A 143 -4.75 -17.47 -3.27
C LYS A 143 -4.60 -16.93 -4.70
N LYS A 144 -5.72 -16.72 -5.41
CA LYS A 144 -5.68 -16.26 -6.79
C LYS A 144 -5.34 -14.78 -6.83
N GLU A 145 -6.06 -13.98 -6.07
CA GLU A 145 -5.84 -12.54 -5.96
C GLU A 145 -4.42 -12.22 -5.45
N ARG A 146 -3.99 -12.96 -4.41
CA ARG A 146 -2.64 -12.84 -3.86
C ARG A 146 -1.55 -13.13 -4.90
N ARG A 147 -1.75 -14.18 -5.73
CA ARG A 147 -0.81 -14.50 -6.80
C ARG A 147 -0.77 -13.43 -7.87
N GLU A 148 -1.91 -12.88 -8.26
CA GLU A 148 -2.01 -11.79 -9.23
C GLU A 148 -1.19 -10.57 -8.75
N ILE A 149 -1.34 -10.16 -7.49
CA ILE A 149 -0.55 -9.06 -6.91
C ILE A 149 0.96 -9.40 -6.90
N LEU A 150 1.32 -10.62 -6.50
CA LEU A 150 2.74 -11.03 -6.48
C LEU A 150 3.35 -11.02 -7.90
N GLU A 151 2.59 -11.41 -8.91
CA GLU A 151 3.01 -11.36 -10.32
C GLU A 151 3.20 -9.89 -10.78
N GLU A 152 2.30 -8.98 -10.42
CA GLU A 152 2.45 -7.54 -10.71
C GLU A 152 3.71 -6.95 -10.06
N LEU A 153 4.01 -7.34 -8.83
CA LEU A 153 5.20 -6.90 -8.10
C LEU A 153 6.53 -7.35 -8.73
N GLN A 154 6.53 -8.35 -9.65
CA GLN A 154 7.74 -8.77 -10.35
C GLN A 154 8.38 -7.65 -11.18
N THR A 155 7.56 -6.75 -11.69
CA THR A 155 8.00 -5.63 -12.53
C THR A 155 7.97 -4.29 -11.81
N GLU A 156 7.54 -4.25 -10.54
CA GLU A 156 7.45 -3.01 -9.77
C GLU A 156 8.84 -2.43 -9.49
N THR A 157 9.03 -1.16 -9.86
CA THR A 157 10.30 -0.42 -9.72
C THR A 157 10.32 0.54 -8.55
N ARG A 158 9.17 0.78 -7.92
CA ARG A 158 9.03 1.65 -6.76
C ARG A 158 9.31 0.83 -5.49
N THR A 159 9.68 1.53 -4.43
CA THR A 159 9.69 0.93 -3.09
C THR A 159 8.28 0.48 -2.73
N THR A 160 8.11 -0.78 -2.33
CA THR A 160 6.80 -1.36 -1.99
C THR A 160 6.68 -1.53 -0.49
N ILE A 161 5.54 -1.16 0.07
CA ILE A 161 5.24 -1.27 1.49
C ILE A 161 4.08 -2.25 1.68
N ILE A 162 4.29 -3.26 2.52
CA ILE A 162 3.31 -4.31 2.81
C ILE A 162 3.11 -4.40 4.32
N TYR A 163 1.87 -4.43 4.79
CA TYR A 163 1.52 -4.77 6.15
C TYR A 163 1.43 -6.29 6.30
N GLU A 164 1.89 -6.82 7.42
CA GLU A 164 1.77 -8.25 7.67
C GLU A 164 1.62 -8.58 9.16
N ALA A 165 0.77 -9.56 9.44
CA ALA A 165 0.62 -10.11 10.77
C ALA A 165 1.82 -11.01 11.13
N PRO A 166 2.27 -11.04 12.38
CA PRO A 166 3.47 -11.78 12.77
C PRO A 166 3.38 -13.27 12.41
N HIS A 167 2.24 -13.91 12.61
CA HIS A 167 2.04 -15.33 12.33
C HIS A 167 2.05 -15.68 10.83
N ARG A 168 1.96 -14.69 9.93
CA ARG A 168 2.03 -14.87 8.46
C ARG A 168 3.36 -14.42 7.88
N LEU A 169 4.20 -13.71 8.65
CA LEU A 169 5.39 -13.03 8.14
C LEU A 169 6.33 -13.97 7.39
N VAL A 170 6.69 -15.13 7.97
CA VAL A 170 7.62 -16.09 7.35
C VAL A 170 7.07 -16.57 6.01
N ARG A 171 5.79 -16.95 5.98
CA ARG A 171 5.12 -17.38 4.75
C ARG A 171 5.17 -16.30 3.67
N THR A 172 4.82 -15.07 4.03
CA THR A 172 4.80 -13.95 3.08
C THR A 172 6.19 -13.62 2.56
N LEU A 173 7.21 -13.61 3.42
CA LEU A 173 8.60 -13.42 2.99
C LEU A 173 9.08 -14.54 2.04
N THR A 174 8.67 -15.79 2.28
CA THR A 174 9.00 -16.92 1.41
C THR A 174 8.33 -16.78 0.04
N GLU A 175 7.05 -16.45 -0.01
CA GLU A 175 6.32 -16.24 -1.26
C GLU A 175 6.91 -15.04 -2.06
N LEU A 176 7.28 -13.95 -1.39
CA LEU A 176 7.97 -12.83 -2.01
C LEU A 176 9.33 -13.24 -2.59
N LEU A 177 10.14 -14.00 -1.84
CA LEU A 177 11.44 -14.49 -2.30
C LEU A 177 11.32 -15.40 -3.52
N GLU A 178 10.37 -16.34 -3.50
CA GLU A 178 10.15 -17.30 -4.59
C GLU A 178 9.67 -16.60 -5.87
N THR A 179 8.81 -15.58 -5.74
CA THR A 179 8.21 -14.91 -6.89
C THR A 179 9.08 -13.77 -7.44
N LEU A 180 9.72 -12.99 -6.55
CA LEU A 180 10.39 -11.74 -6.94
C LEU A 180 11.91 -11.87 -7.00
N GLY A 181 12.46 -12.97 -6.50
CA GLY A 181 13.90 -13.13 -6.25
C GLY A 181 14.36 -12.39 -4.99
N ASP A 182 15.64 -12.46 -4.71
CA ASP A 182 16.21 -11.85 -3.49
C ASP A 182 16.36 -10.33 -3.66
N ARG A 183 15.58 -9.58 -2.88
CA ARG A 183 15.57 -8.10 -2.87
C ARG A 183 15.95 -7.59 -1.49
N ARG A 184 16.49 -6.38 -1.44
CA ARG A 184 16.68 -5.67 -0.17
C ARG A 184 15.34 -5.31 0.43
N ILE A 185 15.21 -5.55 1.73
CA ILE A 185 14.02 -5.23 2.50
C ILE A 185 14.40 -4.62 3.85
N THR A 186 13.44 -3.95 4.45
CA THR A 186 13.46 -3.61 5.88
C THR A 186 12.18 -4.13 6.49
N VAL A 187 12.30 -4.97 7.51
CA VAL A 187 11.16 -5.42 8.32
C VAL A 187 11.10 -4.55 9.56
N CYS A 188 10.09 -3.65 9.60
CA CYS A 188 9.81 -2.82 10.76
C CYS A 188 8.80 -3.53 11.66
N ARG A 189 9.06 -3.57 12.96
CA ARG A 189 8.18 -4.16 13.96
C ARG A 189 8.10 -3.27 15.18
N GLU A 190 6.96 -3.33 15.89
CA GLU A 190 6.74 -2.61 17.14
C GLU A 190 7.08 -1.11 17.01
N LEU A 191 6.74 -0.51 15.85
CA LEU A 191 6.98 0.90 15.57
C LEU A 191 6.46 1.79 16.71
N THR A 192 7.24 2.78 17.07
CA THR A 192 7.00 3.75 18.15
C THR A 192 7.01 3.17 19.59
N LYS A 193 7.05 1.85 19.73
CA LYS A 193 7.06 1.18 21.03
C LYS A 193 8.48 0.99 21.58
N LYS A 194 8.59 0.60 22.86
CA LYS A 194 9.87 0.38 23.55
C LYS A 194 10.82 -0.60 22.84
N HIS A 195 10.27 -1.55 22.08
CA HIS A 195 11.02 -2.59 21.38
C HIS A 195 10.92 -2.44 19.86
N GLU A 196 10.90 -1.18 19.40
CA GLU A 196 10.96 -0.85 17.97
C GLU A 196 12.18 -1.47 17.29
N VAL A 197 11.98 -2.10 16.17
CA VAL A 197 13.02 -2.71 15.34
C VAL A 197 12.80 -2.35 13.88
N ALA A 198 13.86 -1.88 13.23
CA ALA A 198 13.95 -1.76 11.77
C ALA A 198 15.08 -2.67 11.30
N PHE A 199 14.77 -3.89 10.87
CA PHE A 199 15.73 -4.90 10.44
C PHE A 199 15.96 -4.78 8.92
N GLN A 200 17.06 -4.13 8.56
CA GLN A 200 17.53 -3.99 7.17
C GLN A 200 18.27 -5.25 6.75
N THR A 201 17.81 -5.91 5.70
CA THR A 201 18.31 -7.21 5.26
C THR A 201 17.91 -7.51 3.82
N THR A 202 17.98 -8.76 3.39
CA THR A 202 17.37 -9.27 2.14
C THR A 202 16.22 -10.24 2.45
N LEU A 203 15.40 -10.56 1.44
CA LEU A 203 14.31 -11.53 1.60
C LEU A 203 14.83 -12.89 2.08
N SER A 204 15.92 -13.38 1.50
CA SER A 204 16.49 -14.68 1.86
C SER A 204 17.00 -14.73 3.29
N GLU A 205 17.69 -13.70 3.74
CA GLU A 205 18.17 -13.62 5.12
C GLU A 205 17.03 -13.42 6.13
N ALA A 206 16.00 -12.62 5.76
CA ALA A 206 14.82 -12.46 6.60
C ALA A 206 14.05 -13.77 6.79
N VAL A 207 13.87 -14.58 5.72
CA VAL A 207 13.25 -15.92 5.83
C VAL A 207 14.02 -16.79 6.82
N LYS A 208 15.37 -16.86 6.68
CA LYS A 208 16.21 -17.63 7.60
C LYS A 208 16.06 -17.16 9.04
N TRP A 209 16.14 -15.84 9.24
CA TRP A 209 16.06 -15.24 10.58
C TRP A 209 14.73 -15.51 11.25
N TYR A 210 13.61 -15.22 10.59
CA TYR A 210 12.28 -15.37 11.17
C TYR A 210 11.78 -16.81 11.26
N THR A 211 12.35 -17.73 10.50
CA THR A 211 12.13 -19.17 10.70
C THR A 211 12.73 -19.65 12.01
N ALA A 212 13.86 -19.08 12.44
CA ALA A 212 14.52 -19.42 13.70
C ALA A 212 14.05 -18.57 14.90
N ASN A 213 13.42 -17.41 14.64
CA ASN A 213 13.04 -16.43 15.66
C ASN A 213 11.62 -15.95 15.40
N ASP A 214 10.66 -16.43 16.18
CA ASP A 214 9.24 -16.06 16.04
C ASP A 214 9.04 -14.55 16.06
N PRO A 215 8.44 -13.97 15.00
CA PRO A 215 8.13 -12.55 14.98
C PRO A 215 7.03 -12.22 15.98
N LYS A 216 7.16 -11.10 16.70
CA LYS A 216 6.14 -10.58 17.62
C LYS A 216 5.71 -9.19 17.19
N GLY A 217 4.42 -8.89 17.38
CA GLY A 217 3.83 -7.62 17.02
C GLY A 217 3.61 -7.47 15.52
N GLU A 218 2.87 -6.45 15.13
CA GLU A 218 2.60 -6.13 13.74
C GLU A 218 3.86 -5.77 12.98
N CYS A 219 3.92 -6.19 11.72
CA CYS A 219 5.07 -6.03 10.86
C CYS A 219 4.74 -5.13 9.66
N VAL A 220 5.69 -4.28 9.30
CA VAL A 220 5.68 -3.56 8.03
C VAL A 220 6.91 -3.98 7.25
N ILE A 221 6.70 -4.55 6.08
CA ILE A 221 7.76 -4.91 5.15
C ILE A 221 7.91 -3.75 4.16
N VAL A 222 9.10 -3.14 4.11
CA VAL A 222 9.46 -2.16 3.09
C VAL A 222 10.46 -2.82 2.18
N MET A 223 10.13 -2.96 0.90
CA MET A 223 10.90 -3.72 -0.08
C MET A 223 11.38 -2.83 -1.22
N GLU A 224 12.63 -3.01 -1.64
CA GLU A 224 13.19 -2.35 -2.81
C GLU A 224 12.49 -2.81 -4.09
N GLY A 225 12.17 -1.86 -4.96
CA GLY A 225 11.66 -2.15 -6.30
C GLY A 225 12.74 -2.73 -7.21
N LYS A 226 12.33 -3.40 -8.28
CA LYS A 226 13.26 -3.90 -9.30
C LYS A 226 13.97 -2.75 -10.01
N SER A 227 15.27 -2.83 -10.19
CA SER A 227 15.98 -1.79 -10.89
C SER A 227 15.61 -1.77 -12.38
N ARG A 228 15.65 -0.59 -13.01
CA ARG A 228 15.41 -0.47 -14.46
C ARG A 228 16.42 -1.26 -15.29
N ALA A 229 17.63 -1.40 -14.79
CA ALA A 229 18.67 -2.20 -15.45
C ALA A 229 18.33 -3.70 -15.43
N GLU A 230 17.84 -4.22 -14.29
CA GLU A 230 17.39 -5.62 -14.20
C GLU A 230 16.17 -5.88 -15.09
N LEU A 231 15.19 -4.94 -15.14
CA LEU A 231 14.05 -5.06 -16.06
C LEU A 231 14.49 -5.07 -17.52
N ALA A 232 15.41 -4.18 -17.89
CA ALA A 232 15.97 -4.14 -19.25
C ALA A 232 16.72 -5.43 -19.57
N ALA A 233 17.50 -5.98 -18.63
CA ALA A 233 18.21 -7.24 -18.83
C ALA A 233 17.28 -8.44 -18.98
N VAL A 234 16.19 -8.50 -18.20
CA VAL A 234 15.15 -9.53 -18.37
C VAL A 234 14.48 -9.43 -19.73
N GLN A 235 14.11 -8.22 -20.14
CA GLN A 235 13.47 -7.96 -21.43
C GLN A 235 14.42 -8.32 -22.58
N GLN A 236 15.69 -7.97 -22.46
CA GLN A 236 16.70 -8.30 -23.48
C GLN A 236 16.86 -9.81 -23.64
N ARG A 237 16.89 -10.59 -22.57
CA ARG A 237 16.92 -12.07 -22.63
C ARG A 237 15.71 -12.64 -23.36
N VAL A 238 14.50 -12.15 -23.08
CA VAL A 238 13.29 -12.56 -23.79
C VAL A 238 13.44 -12.31 -25.30
N TRP A 239 14.01 -11.17 -25.70
CA TRP A 239 14.25 -10.88 -27.11
C TRP A 239 15.38 -11.71 -27.73
N GLU A 240 16.39 -12.09 -26.96
CA GLU A 240 17.47 -12.98 -27.43
C GLU A 240 16.98 -14.41 -27.68
N GLU A 241 16.05 -14.91 -26.84
CA GLU A 241 15.42 -16.22 -26.99
C GLU A 241 14.36 -16.26 -28.10
N MET A 242 13.73 -15.13 -28.41
CA MET A 242 12.72 -14.98 -29.46
C MET A 242 13.38 -14.82 -30.83
N SER A 243 12.85 -15.43 -31.88
CA SER A 243 13.31 -15.19 -33.24
C SER A 243 13.11 -13.72 -33.68
N VAL A 244 13.88 -13.25 -34.64
CA VAL A 244 13.71 -11.89 -35.20
C VAL A 244 12.32 -11.70 -35.81
N SER A 245 11.80 -12.74 -36.47
CA SER A 245 10.46 -12.71 -37.08
C SER A 245 9.37 -12.52 -36.04
N GLU A 246 9.38 -13.35 -35.00
CA GLU A 246 8.42 -13.26 -33.88
C GLU A 246 8.48 -11.89 -33.19
N HIS A 247 9.68 -11.34 -32.99
CA HIS A 247 9.85 -10.03 -32.35
C HIS A 247 9.23 -8.89 -33.18
N VAL A 248 9.42 -8.93 -34.49
CA VAL A 248 8.81 -7.95 -35.45
C VAL A 248 7.29 -8.14 -35.50
N GLU A 249 6.81 -9.39 -35.58
CA GLU A 249 5.39 -9.70 -35.57
C GLU A 249 4.67 -9.26 -34.29
N GLN A 250 5.33 -9.35 -33.14
CA GLN A 250 4.79 -8.87 -31.88
C GLN A 250 4.49 -7.36 -31.93
N TYR A 251 5.38 -6.54 -32.50
CA TYR A 251 5.12 -5.11 -32.67
C TYR A 251 4.05 -4.83 -33.72
N MET A 252 4.00 -5.63 -34.78
CA MET A 252 2.96 -5.50 -35.79
C MET A 252 1.58 -5.86 -35.23
N SER A 253 1.46 -6.86 -34.37
CA SER A 253 0.22 -7.21 -33.66
C SER A 253 -0.29 -6.11 -32.72
N GLN A 254 0.61 -5.25 -32.23
CA GLN A 254 0.31 -4.07 -31.42
C GLN A 254 -0.06 -2.84 -32.28
N GLY A 255 -0.15 -2.98 -33.59
CA GLY A 255 -0.59 -1.94 -34.53
C GLY A 255 0.54 -1.11 -35.16
N MET A 256 1.82 -1.49 -34.97
CA MET A 256 2.93 -0.84 -35.70
C MET A 256 3.00 -1.31 -37.15
N ASP A 257 3.35 -0.41 -38.08
CA ASP A 257 3.72 -0.83 -39.42
C ASP A 257 5.04 -1.62 -39.39
N ARG A 258 5.24 -2.47 -40.45
CA ARG A 258 6.41 -3.35 -40.55
C ARG A 258 7.75 -2.60 -40.46
N LYS A 259 7.80 -1.37 -41.01
CA LYS A 259 9.03 -0.56 -41.04
C LYS A 259 9.40 -0.05 -39.65
N ASP A 260 8.41 0.38 -38.90
CA ASP A 260 8.59 0.86 -37.53
C ASP A 260 8.79 -0.30 -36.54
N ALA A 261 8.09 -1.43 -36.73
CA ALA A 261 8.31 -2.66 -35.98
C ALA A 261 9.77 -3.17 -36.10
N MET A 262 10.31 -3.21 -37.32
CA MET A 262 11.72 -3.57 -37.55
C MET A 262 12.70 -2.57 -36.93
N LYS A 263 12.37 -1.28 -36.92
CA LYS A 263 13.20 -0.25 -36.28
C LYS A 263 13.20 -0.41 -34.75
N GLN A 264 12.05 -0.72 -34.17
CA GLN A 264 11.94 -0.95 -32.73
C GLN A 264 12.66 -2.23 -32.32
N ALA A 265 12.45 -3.34 -33.03
CA ALA A 265 13.16 -4.59 -32.79
C ALA A 265 14.69 -4.45 -32.91
N ALA A 266 15.18 -3.65 -33.87
CA ALA A 266 16.60 -3.34 -33.99
C ALA A 266 17.14 -2.59 -32.77
N LYS A 267 16.39 -1.59 -32.29
CA LYS A 267 16.75 -0.81 -31.10
C LYS A 267 16.80 -1.70 -29.85
N ASP A 268 15.82 -2.55 -29.66
CA ASP A 268 15.69 -3.41 -28.48
C ASP A 268 16.78 -4.48 -28.42
N ARG A 269 17.16 -5.03 -29.57
CA ARG A 269 18.26 -6.00 -29.70
C ARG A 269 19.66 -5.37 -29.76
N GLY A 270 19.73 -4.04 -29.77
CA GLY A 270 21.01 -3.33 -29.92
C GLY A 270 21.73 -3.58 -31.24
N VAL A 271 20.99 -3.94 -32.31
CA VAL A 271 21.52 -4.22 -33.66
C VAL A 271 21.04 -3.19 -34.68
N SER A 272 21.64 -3.19 -35.87
CA SER A 272 21.20 -2.30 -36.94
C SER A 272 19.90 -2.81 -37.61
N LYS A 273 19.08 -1.89 -38.14
CA LYS A 273 17.89 -2.26 -38.92
C LYS A 273 18.23 -3.15 -40.12
N ARG A 274 19.46 -3.02 -40.65
CA ARG A 274 19.94 -3.83 -41.80
C ARG A 274 20.13 -5.29 -41.39
N GLU A 275 20.61 -5.55 -40.18
CA GLU A 275 20.75 -6.90 -39.63
C GLU A 275 19.38 -7.55 -39.39
N ILE A 276 18.40 -6.81 -38.86
CA ILE A 276 17.02 -7.30 -38.72
C ILE A 276 16.45 -7.69 -40.10
N TYR A 277 16.65 -6.85 -41.11
CA TYR A 277 16.16 -7.13 -42.45
C TYR A 277 16.81 -8.38 -43.07
N ALA A 278 18.13 -8.54 -42.89
CA ALA A 278 18.86 -9.73 -43.37
C ALA A 278 18.35 -11.02 -42.71
N SER A 279 18.18 -11.03 -41.40
CA SER A 279 17.64 -12.18 -40.65
C SER A 279 16.21 -12.56 -41.07
N LEU A 280 15.38 -11.58 -41.43
CA LEU A 280 14.02 -11.84 -41.93
C LEU A 280 13.98 -12.43 -43.32
N LEU A 281 15.00 -12.20 -44.17
CA LEU A 281 15.12 -12.81 -45.50
C LEU A 281 15.59 -14.27 -45.41
N GLU A 282 16.54 -14.57 -44.50
CA GLU A 282 17.05 -15.94 -44.26
C GLU A 282 15.98 -16.89 -43.68
N THR A 283 14.94 -16.37 -43.03
CA THR A 283 13.86 -17.16 -42.45
C THR A 283 12.74 -17.48 -43.48
N GLN A 284 12.79 -16.92 -44.70
CA GLN A 284 11.79 -17.13 -45.79
C GLN A 284 12.27 -18.14 -46.86
N GLU A 285 13.51 -18.65 -46.74
CA GLU A 285 14.03 -19.78 -47.51
C GLU A 285 13.92 -21.10 -46.69
#